data_57fcc6dcf1ae4b146611c10f5b5cf2d6
#
_entry.id   57fcc6dcf1ae4b146611c10f5b5cf2d6
#
_cell.length_a   1.000
_cell.length_b   1.000
_cell.length_c   1.000
_cell.angle_alpha   90.00
_cell.angle_beta   90.00
_cell.angle_gamma   90.00
#
_symmetry.space_group_name_H-M   'P 1'
#
loop_
_entity.id
_entity.type
_entity.pdbx_description
1 polymer ?
#
loop_
_entity_poly.entity_id
_entity_poly.type
_entity_poly.pdbx_seq_one_letter_code
_entity_poly.pdbx_strand_id
1 'polypeptide(L)'
;TDCVSEALAYIERLVNGASLPRTRMLTAPPRPVEAEMKDVIVIPLRHHALFSYLQSRLIDADIGRMYCKEVHYELRGRHYFALAFGNISGGYEVRNAYYKGCLNNKDISLIRHLTEETQENVCVFEGFMDFLSYMTLKLAGDRTVCLAMPCDYLVMNSVNNLKKTLARLQEYSVIHCYLDNDLAGQRTTETIAGMYDGRVSDESCHYAEYKDLNDYLRGKKR
;
A
#
# COMPACT_ATOMS: atom_id res chain seq x y z
N THR A 1 -26.64 10.06 -16.36
CA THR A 1 -26.92 10.04 -17.83
C THR A 1 -26.93 11.45 -18.41
N ASP A 2 -27.26 12.45 -17.63
CA ASP A 2 -27.41 13.85 -18.10
C ASP A 2 -26.07 14.54 -18.38
N CYS A 3 -25.01 14.19 -17.63
CA CYS A 3 -23.71 14.83 -17.73
C CYS A 3 -22.97 14.53 -19.06
N VAL A 4 -23.21 13.38 -19.68
CA VAL A 4 -22.56 13.00 -20.97
C VAL A 4 -23.22 13.68 -22.15
N SER A 5 -24.54 13.83 -22.15
CA SER A 5 -25.27 14.52 -23.23
C SER A 5 -25.00 16.03 -23.23
N GLU A 6 -24.82 16.66 -22.06
CA GLU A 6 -24.40 18.06 -21.95
C GLU A 6 -22.95 18.27 -22.45
N ALA A 7 -22.04 17.34 -22.14
CA ALA A 7 -20.66 17.41 -22.64
C ALA A 7 -20.60 17.25 -24.17
N LEU A 8 -21.40 16.36 -24.74
CA LEU A 8 -21.46 16.18 -26.21
C LEU A 8 -22.06 17.42 -26.89
N ALA A 9 -23.15 18.00 -26.38
CA ALA A 9 -23.73 19.23 -26.88
C ALA A 9 -22.76 20.43 -26.80
N TYR A 10 -21.89 20.45 -25.79
CA TYR A 10 -20.83 21.45 -25.62
C TYR A 10 -19.74 21.30 -26.71
N ILE A 11 -19.31 20.09 -26.98
CA ILE A 11 -18.32 19.79 -28.02
C ILE A 11 -18.87 20.13 -29.41
N GLU A 12 -20.11 19.81 -29.71
CA GLU A 12 -20.77 20.16 -30.98
C GLU A 12 -20.85 21.68 -31.22
N ARG A 13 -21.09 22.47 -30.16
CA ARG A 13 -21.07 23.93 -30.26
C ARG A 13 -19.69 24.52 -30.50
N LEU A 14 -18.64 23.89 -29.92
CA LEU A 14 -17.25 24.28 -30.16
C LEU A 14 -16.83 24.04 -31.61
N VAL A 15 -17.21 22.91 -32.18
CA VAL A 15 -16.87 22.53 -33.57
C VAL A 15 -17.60 23.42 -34.58
N ASN A 16 -18.80 23.91 -34.25
CA ASN A 16 -19.61 24.72 -35.17
C ASN A 16 -19.37 26.24 -35.04
N GLY A 17 -18.31 26.69 -34.35
CA GLY A 17 -17.88 28.09 -34.31
C GLY A 17 -18.85 29.07 -33.62
N ALA A 18 -19.82 28.59 -32.84
CA ALA A 18 -20.74 29.43 -32.07
C ALA A 18 -20.04 30.04 -30.84
N SER A 19 -20.17 31.35 -30.66
CA SER A 19 -19.67 32.04 -29.46
C SER A 19 -20.32 31.46 -28.20
N LEU A 20 -19.50 30.88 -27.33
CA LEU A 20 -19.92 30.24 -26.10
C LEU A 20 -20.34 31.28 -25.06
N PRO A 21 -21.48 31.13 -24.38
CA PRO A 21 -21.80 31.96 -23.23
C PRO A 21 -20.73 31.77 -22.16
N ARG A 22 -20.24 32.85 -21.55
CA ARG A 22 -19.31 32.79 -20.42
C ARG A 22 -19.91 31.94 -19.29
N THR A 23 -19.53 30.68 -19.23
CA THR A 23 -19.96 29.80 -18.14
C THR A 23 -19.30 30.33 -16.88
N ARG A 24 -20.14 30.71 -15.91
CA ARG A 24 -19.66 31.02 -14.55
C ARG A 24 -18.94 29.78 -14.06
N MET A 25 -17.61 29.86 -13.87
CA MET A 25 -16.86 28.76 -13.25
C MET A 25 -17.55 28.46 -11.90
N LEU A 26 -18.23 27.34 -11.84
CA LEU A 26 -18.66 26.80 -10.56
C LEU A 26 -17.37 26.50 -9.81
N THR A 27 -17.05 27.33 -8.82
CA THR A 27 -15.98 27.02 -7.88
C THR A 27 -16.29 25.64 -7.31
N ALA A 28 -15.37 24.70 -7.52
CA ALA A 28 -15.51 23.38 -6.93
C ALA A 28 -15.86 23.55 -5.44
N PRO A 29 -16.79 22.77 -4.90
CA PRO A 29 -17.11 22.87 -3.49
C PRO A 29 -15.80 22.76 -2.70
N PRO A 30 -15.62 23.58 -1.64
CA PRO A 30 -14.40 23.53 -0.84
C PRO A 30 -14.18 22.07 -0.43
N ARG A 31 -12.97 21.54 -0.68
CA ARG A 31 -12.62 20.20 -0.21
C ARG A 31 -12.99 20.14 1.26
N PRO A 32 -13.66 19.08 1.71
CA PRO A 32 -13.93 18.89 3.13
C PRO A 32 -12.60 19.09 3.86
N VAL A 33 -12.56 20.00 4.83
CA VAL A 33 -11.39 20.18 5.68
C VAL A 33 -11.13 18.81 6.30
N GLU A 34 -10.03 18.15 5.89
CA GLU A 34 -9.64 16.88 6.50
C GLU A 34 -9.50 17.17 7.99
N ALA A 35 -10.30 16.49 8.80
CA ALA A 35 -10.29 16.70 10.24
C ALA A 35 -8.90 16.29 10.73
N GLU A 36 -8.18 17.25 11.31
CA GLU A 36 -6.83 17.08 11.80
C GLU A 36 -6.81 16.09 12.96
N MET A 37 -5.92 15.11 12.89
CA MET A 37 -5.67 14.21 14.01
C MET A 37 -4.88 14.97 15.08
N LYS A 38 -5.40 14.97 16.31
CA LYS A 38 -4.78 15.63 17.47
C LYS A 38 -4.27 14.60 18.46
N ASP A 39 -3.42 15.02 19.37
CA ASP A 39 -2.89 14.22 20.48
C ASP A 39 -2.34 12.86 20.02
N VAL A 40 -1.56 12.89 18.93
CA VAL A 40 -1.03 11.69 18.31
C VAL A 40 0.11 11.12 19.16
N ILE A 41 -0.07 9.91 19.65
CA ILE A 41 0.93 9.16 20.43
C ILE A 41 1.19 7.84 19.74
N VAL A 42 2.47 7.55 19.44
CA VAL A 42 2.91 6.29 18.84
C VAL A 42 3.73 5.51 19.88
N ILE A 43 3.30 4.31 20.21
CA ILE A 43 3.91 3.46 21.23
C ILE A 43 4.10 2.02 20.71
N PRO A 44 4.89 1.17 21.40
CA PRO A 44 4.97 -0.24 21.06
C PRO A 44 3.61 -0.92 21.04
N LEU A 45 3.39 -1.81 20.08
CA LEU A 45 2.14 -2.54 19.89
C LEU A 45 1.82 -3.43 21.10
N ARG A 46 0.69 -3.14 21.78
CA ARG A 46 0.24 -3.88 22.97
C ARG A 46 -1.28 -3.98 23.12
N HIS A 47 -2.05 -3.18 22.38
CA HIS A 47 -3.50 -3.12 22.52
C HIS A 47 -4.17 -4.41 21.99
N HIS A 48 -4.93 -5.09 22.85
CA HIS A 48 -5.51 -6.41 22.55
C HIS A 48 -6.42 -6.41 21.30
N ALA A 49 -7.20 -5.34 21.06
CA ALA A 49 -8.07 -5.26 19.89
C ALA A 49 -7.28 -5.19 18.58
N LEU A 50 -6.05 -4.65 18.60
CA LEU A 50 -5.17 -4.65 17.42
C LEU A 50 -4.59 -6.06 17.18
N PHE A 51 -4.28 -6.82 18.22
CA PHE A 51 -3.92 -8.24 18.09
C PHE A 51 -5.10 -9.06 17.58
N SER A 52 -6.32 -8.82 18.07
CA SER A 52 -7.53 -9.46 17.53
C SER A 52 -7.72 -9.13 16.05
N TYR A 53 -7.42 -7.89 15.64
CA TYR A 53 -7.44 -7.52 14.22
C TYR A 53 -6.37 -8.26 13.41
N LEU A 54 -5.12 -8.34 13.88
CA LEU A 54 -4.06 -9.13 13.23
C LEU A 54 -4.45 -10.59 13.12
N GLN A 55 -5.00 -11.18 14.20
CA GLN A 55 -5.48 -12.56 14.21
C GLN A 55 -6.62 -12.78 13.20
N SER A 56 -7.55 -11.82 13.04
CA SER A 56 -8.61 -11.90 12.03
C SER A 56 -8.06 -11.89 10.59
N ARG A 57 -6.84 -11.42 10.43
CA ARG A 57 -6.07 -11.41 9.17
C ARG A 57 -5.05 -12.56 9.10
N LEU A 58 -5.06 -13.47 10.07
CA LEU A 58 -4.11 -14.57 10.27
C LEU A 58 -2.64 -14.13 10.32
N ILE A 59 -2.38 -12.88 10.68
CA ILE A 59 -1.02 -12.36 10.90
C ILE A 59 -0.55 -12.83 12.28
N ASP A 60 0.67 -13.37 12.32
CA ASP A 60 1.32 -13.76 13.56
C ASP A 60 1.54 -12.54 14.50
N ALA A 61 1.31 -12.74 15.80
CA ALA A 61 1.37 -11.66 16.77
C ALA A 61 2.79 -11.11 16.96
N ASP A 62 3.82 -11.94 16.86
CA ASP A 62 5.21 -11.51 17.03
C ASP A 62 5.71 -10.80 15.78
N ILE A 63 5.27 -11.22 14.59
CA ILE A 63 5.45 -10.45 13.34
C ILE A 63 4.78 -9.07 13.48
N GLY A 64 3.55 -9.02 14.00
CA GLY A 64 2.88 -7.75 14.29
C GLY A 64 3.68 -6.85 15.22
N ARG A 65 4.19 -7.39 16.34
CA ARG A 65 5.02 -6.64 17.32
C ARG A 65 6.35 -6.17 16.72
N MET A 66 6.96 -6.98 15.88
CA MET A 66 8.26 -6.70 15.29
C MET A 66 8.19 -5.51 14.32
N TYR A 67 7.16 -5.44 13.49
CA TYR A 67 7.09 -4.51 12.37
C TYR A 67 6.10 -3.35 12.57
N CYS A 68 5.16 -3.46 13.52
CA CYS A 68 4.18 -2.43 13.77
C CYS A 68 4.33 -1.81 15.16
N LYS A 69 3.91 -0.56 15.25
CA LYS A 69 3.58 0.15 16.49
C LYS A 69 2.07 0.30 16.61
N GLU A 70 1.60 0.84 17.70
CA GLU A 70 0.22 1.34 17.79
C GLU A 70 0.22 2.85 17.88
N VAL A 71 -0.75 3.47 17.23
CA VAL A 71 -0.99 4.91 17.31
C VAL A 71 -2.32 5.16 17.97
N HIS A 72 -2.33 6.12 18.91
CA HIS A 72 -3.52 6.70 19.52
C HIS A 72 -3.65 8.15 19.04
N TYR A 73 -4.86 8.58 18.73
CA TYR A 73 -5.12 9.94 18.26
C TYR A 73 -6.56 10.35 18.57
N GLU A 74 -6.79 11.66 18.65
CA GLU A 74 -8.12 12.24 18.71
C GLU A 74 -8.54 12.75 17.32
N LEU A 75 -9.78 12.43 16.93
CA LEU A 75 -10.39 12.94 15.71
C LEU A 75 -11.85 13.35 15.99
N ARG A 76 -12.17 14.62 15.80
CA ARG A 76 -13.50 15.18 16.06
C ARG A 76 -14.00 14.91 17.50
N GLY A 77 -13.13 15.07 18.50
CA GLY A 77 -13.45 14.85 19.91
C GLY A 77 -13.62 13.39 20.33
N ARG A 78 -13.17 12.43 19.51
CA ARG A 78 -13.21 11.00 19.83
C ARG A 78 -11.83 10.39 19.73
N HIS A 79 -11.51 9.52 20.66
CA HIS A 79 -10.23 8.78 20.68
C HIS A 79 -10.29 7.55 19.78
N TYR A 80 -9.22 7.37 19.00
CA TYR A 80 -9.04 6.25 18.10
C TYR A 80 -7.67 5.62 18.31
N PHE A 81 -7.54 4.38 17.89
CA PHE A 81 -6.26 3.67 17.85
C PHE A 81 -6.18 2.78 16.61
N ALA A 82 -4.96 2.56 16.12
CA ALA A 82 -4.71 1.75 14.94
C ALA A 82 -3.30 1.14 14.97
N LEU A 83 -3.06 0.12 14.16
CA LEU A 83 -1.70 -0.29 13.80
C LEU A 83 -1.02 0.86 13.07
N ALA A 84 0.26 1.06 13.33
CA ALA A 84 1.10 2.06 12.69
C ALA A 84 2.35 1.38 12.10
N PHE A 85 2.47 1.37 10.78
CA PHE A 85 3.59 0.83 10.05
C PHE A 85 4.42 1.98 9.48
N GLY A 86 5.69 2.08 9.89
CA GLY A 86 6.55 3.22 9.58
C GLY A 86 7.00 3.28 8.13
N ASN A 87 7.15 4.48 7.59
CA ASN A 87 7.73 4.73 6.27
C ASN A 87 9.05 5.51 6.36
N ILE A 88 9.78 5.62 5.24
CA ILE A 88 11.11 6.24 5.20
C ILE A 88 11.10 7.76 5.46
N SER A 89 9.97 8.43 5.35
CA SER A 89 9.80 9.88 5.62
C SER A 89 9.34 10.17 7.05
N GLY A 90 9.36 9.19 7.96
CA GLY A 90 8.93 9.35 9.35
C GLY A 90 7.41 9.39 9.54
N GLY A 91 6.63 9.12 8.48
CA GLY A 91 5.19 8.91 8.56
C GLY A 91 4.84 7.46 8.86
N TYR A 92 3.53 7.19 8.97
CA TYR A 92 3.02 5.86 9.25
C TYR A 92 1.80 5.56 8.38
N GLU A 93 1.77 4.36 7.78
CA GLU A 93 0.52 3.78 7.32
C GLU A 93 -0.26 3.28 8.53
N VAL A 94 -1.52 3.67 8.65
CA VAL A 94 -2.35 3.32 9.80
C VAL A 94 -3.53 2.48 9.39
N ARG A 95 -3.83 1.44 10.17
CA ARG A 95 -4.91 0.51 9.86
C ARG A 95 -5.49 -0.15 11.12
N ASN A 96 -6.81 -0.27 11.12
CA ASN A 96 -7.55 -1.16 12.01
C ASN A 96 -8.72 -1.80 11.25
N ALA A 97 -9.66 -2.46 11.93
CA ALA A 97 -10.78 -3.13 11.30
C ALA A 97 -11.72 -2.20 10.49
N TYR A 98 -11.73 -0.88 10.81
CA TYR A 98 -12.69 0.09 10.30
C TYR A 98 -12.04 1.21 9.48
N TYR A 99 -10.71 1.38 9.57
CA TYR A 99 -10.01 2.52 8.99
C TYR A 99 -8.69 2.12 8.36
N LYS A 100 -8.41 2.70 7.19
CA LYS A 100 -7.13 2.69 6.49
C LYS A 100 -6.76 4.13 6.14
N GLY A 101 -5.57 4.56 6.49
CA GLY A 101 -5.09 5.90 6.21
C GLY A 101 -3.59 6.03 6.39
N CYS A 102 -3.12 7.27 6.42
CA CYS A 102 -1.72 7.60 6.65
C CYS A 102 -1.65 8.74 7.68
N LEU A 103 -0.66 8.66 8.56
CA LEU A 103 -0.31 9.68 9.50
C LEU A 103 0.98 10.36 9.04
N ASN A 104 0.98 11.68 8.96
CA ASN A 104 2.06 12.51 8.45
C ASN A 104 2.35 12.24 6.95
N ASN A 105 3.63 12.17 6.57
CA ASN A 105 4.04 12.04 5.17
C ASN A 105 3.75 10.66 4.60
N LYS A 106 3.13 10.62 3.41
CA LYS A 106 2.99 9.38 2.63
C LYS A 106 4.29 9.05 1.93
N ASP A 107 4.80 7.85 2.19
CA ASP A 107 6.01 7.36 1.53
C ASP A 107 6.04 5.83 1.47
N ILE A 108 7.04 5.30 0.78
CA ILE A 108 7.38 3.87 0.80
C ILE A 108 7.98 3.48 2.15
N SER A 109 7.92 2.21 2.48
CA SER A 109 8.66 1.64 3.62
C SER A 109 9.76 0.73 3.10
N LEU A 110 10.94 0.83 3.68
CA LEU A 110 12.08 -0.03 3.36
C LEU A 110 12.57 -0.70 4.64
N ILE A 111 12.51 -2.02 4.65
CA ILE A 111 12.96 -2.87 5.73
C ILE A 111 14.20 -3.61 5.23
N ARG A 112 15.36 -3.27 5.76
CA ARG A 112 16.62 -3.92 5.41
C ARG A 112 16.80 -5.22 6.17
N HIS A 113 17.43 -6.18 5.53
CA HIS A 113 17.90 -7.37 6.22
C HIS A 113 18.90 -6.95 7.32
N LEU A 114 19.09 -7.80 8.35
CA LEU A 114 19.90 -7.52 9.55
C LEU A 114 21.41 -7.21 9.29
N THR A 115 21.86 -7.27 8.06
CA THR A 115 23.22 -6.87 7.66
C THR A 115 23.23 -5.39 7.27
N GLU A 116 24.35 -4.68 7.53
CA GLU A 116 24.53 -3.28 7.14
C GLU A 116 24.58 -3.08 5.61
N GLU A 117 24.88 -4.15 4.86
CA GLU A 117 24.98 -4.13 3.41
C GLU A 117 23.61 -4.28 2.76
N THR A 118 23.38 -3.53 1.70
CA THR A 118 22.19 -3.69 0.83
C THR A 118 22.19 -5.09 0.22
N GLN A 119 21.10 -5.82 0.34
CA GLN A 119 21.00 -7.14 -0.26
C GLN A 119 20.89 -7.02 -1.79
N GLU A 120 21.32 -8.06 -2.52
CA GLU A 120 21.14 -8.09 -3.98
C GLU A 120 19.66 -8.21 -4.39
N ASN A 121 18.87 -8.82 -3.52
CA ASN A 121 17.46 -9.13 -3.75
C ASN A 121 16.54 -8.23 -2.93
N VAL A 122 15.43 -7.82 -3.52
CA VAL A 122 14.34 -7.09 -2.85
C VAL A 122 12.99 -7.71 -3.16
N CYS A 123 12.14 -7.89 -2.13
CA CYS A 123 10.74 -8.24 -2.29
C CYS A 123 9.89 -6.95 -2.21
N VAL A 124 9.03 -6.74 -3.21
CA VAL A 124 8.16 -5.55 -3.33
C VAL A 124 6.73 -5.94 -3.03
N PHE A 125 6.07 -5.20 -2.13
CA PHE A 125 4.68 -5.40 -1.74
C PHE A 125 3.86 -4.14 -2.00
N GLU A 126 2.56 -4.30 -2.33
CA GLU A 126 1.68 -3.15 -2.50
C GLU A 126 1.34 -2.50 -1.16
N GLY A 127 1.01 -3.29 -0.14
CA GLY A 127 0.63 -2.84 1.19
C GLY A 127 1.34 -3.57 2.32
N PHE A 128 1.38 -2.94 3.50
CA PHE A 128 2.07 -3.56 4.64
C PHE A 128 1.36 -4.81 5.19
N MET A 129 0.07 -5.00 4.92
CA MET A 129 -0.62 -6.24 5.31
C MET A 129 -0.10 -7.44 4.51
N ASP A 130 0.26 -7.25 3.24
CA ASP A 130 0.85 -8.29 2.40
C ASP A 130 2.28 -8.61 2.84
N PHE A 131 3.04 -7.58 3.18
CA PHE A 131 4.36 -7.77 3.80
C PHE A 131 4.26 -8.57 5.13
N LEU A 132 3.33 -8.23 6.03
CA LEU A 132 3.14 -8.98 7.28
C LEU A 132 2.68 -10.42 7.01
N SER A 133 1.87 -10.63 5.97
CA SER A 133 1.45 -11.96 5.53
C SER A 133 2.63 -12.78 5.04
N TYR A 134 3.50 -12.19 4.22
CA TYR A 134 4.73 -12.81 3.76
C TYR A 134 5.63 -13.21 4.94
N MET A 135 5.82 -12.32 5.91
CA MET A 135 6.65 -12.60 7.08
C MET A 135 6.04 -13.70 7.96
N THR A 136 4.71 -13.77 8.06
CA THR A 136 4.01 -14.84 8.78
C THR A 136 4.18 -16.18 8.06
N LEU A 137 4.03 -16.23 6.73
CA LEU A 137 4.28 -17.42 5.91
C LEU A 137 5.74 -17.87 6.01
N LYS A 138 6.68 -16.92 5.98
CA LYS A 138 8.11 -17.21 6.12
C LYS A 138 8.45 -17.79 7.49
N LEU A 139 7.85 -17.27 8.57
CA LEU A 139 7.97 -17.82 9.93
C LEU A 139 7.39 -19.25 10.01
N ALA A 140 6.30 -19.52 9.32
CA ALA A 140 5.69 -20.85 9.22
C ALA A 140 6.48 -21.83 8.32
N GLY A 141 7.52 -21.37 7.63
CA GLY A 141 8.36 -22.20 6.74
C GLY A 141 7.73 -22.48 5.38
N ASP A 142 6.79 -21.65 4.94
CA ASP A 142 6.21 -21.76 3.59
C ASP A 142 7.29 -21.43 2.54
N ARG A 143 7.65 -22.43 1.75
CA ARG A 143 8.64 -22.32 0.67
C ARG A 143 8.01 -22.23 -0.72
N THR A 144 6.69 -22.29 -0.80
CA THR A 144 5.96 -22.14 -2.05
C THR A 144 5.96 -20.67 -2.49
N VAL A 145 5.78 -19.77 -1.53
CA VAL A 145 5.70 -18.33 -1.76
C VAL A 145 6.95 -17.60 -1.29
N CYS A 146 7.57 -18.05 -0.18
CA CYS A 146 8.65 -17.29 0.45
C CYS A 146 10.03 -17.69 -0.05
N LEU A 147 10.85 -16.70 -0.39
CA LEU A 147 12.24 -16.89 -0.79
C LEU A 147 13.08 -17.41 0.38
N ALA A 148 13.96 -18.38 0.08
CA ALA A 148 14.92 -18.93 1.05
C ALA A 148 16.12 -18.00 1.29
N MET A 149 16.46 -17.16 0.30
CA MET A 149 17.62 -16.27 0.35
C MET A 149 17.33 -14.99 1.16
N PRO A 150 18.39 -14.34 1.68
CA PRO A 150 18.28 -13.01 2.28
C PRO A 150 17.78 -11.99 1.25
N CYS A 151 16.88 -11.12 1.65
CA CYS A 151 16.36 -10.02 0.81
C CYS A 151 15.95 -8.85 1.69
N ASP A 152 16.02 -7.65 1.12
CA ASP A 152 15.36 -6.48 1.65
C ASP A 152 13.88 -6.50 1.29
N TYR A 153 13.07 -5.71 1.99
CA TYR A 153 11.63 -5.62 1.74
C TYR A 153 11.23 -4.17 1.51
N LEU A 154 10.57 -3.92 0.39
CA LEU A 154 10.04 -2.62 0.04
C LEU A 154 8.52 -2.69 -0.02
N VAL A 155 7.85 -1.87 0.79
CA VAL A 155 6.39 -1.74 0.77
C VAL A 155 6.03 -0.41 0.13
N MET A 156 5.27 -0.46 -0.96
CA MET A 156 4.87 0.73 -1.71
C MET A 156 3.89 1.61 -0.92
N ASN A 157 3.08 1.00 -0.04
CA ASN A 157 2.00 1.62 0.72
C ASN A 157 0.85 2.22 -0.14
N SER A 158 1.11 2.48 -1.41
CA SER A 158 0.14 2.91 -2.43
C SER A 158 0.80 2.82 -3.81
N VAL A 159 0.02 2.47 -4.83
CA VAL A 159 0.46 2.54 -6.23
C VAL A 159 0.90 3.96 -6.65
N ASN A 160 0.44 5.00 -5.96
CA ASN A 160 0.87 6.39 -6.19
C ASN A 160 2.35 6.62 -5.83
N ASN A 161 2.96 5.76 -5.04
CA ASN A 161 4.37 5.81 -4.69
C ASN A 161 5.27 5.10 -5.71
N LEU A 162 4.73 4.65 -6.86
CA LEU A 162 5.49 3.91 -7.88
C LEU A 162 6.78 4.65 -8.30
N LYS A 163 6.73 5.96 -8.51
CA LYS A 163 7.93 6.75 -8.87
C LYS A 163 9.03 6.66 -7.81
N LYS A 164 8.67 6.70 -6.53
CA LYS A 164 9.64 6.57 -5.42
C LYS A 164 10.15 5.14 -5.31
N THR A 165 9.27 4.15 -5.52
CA THR A 165 9.61 2.73 -5.59
C THR A 165 10.66 2.50 -6.66
N LEU A 166 10.39 2.93 -7.90
CA LEU A 166 11.33 2.77 -9.02
C LEU A 166 12.70 3.37 -8.69
N ALA A 167 12.76 4.56 -8.09
CA ALA A 167 14.04 5.19 -7.71
C ALA A 167 14.85 4.34 -6.72
N ARG A 168 14.19 3.55 -5.85
CA ARG A 168 14.86 2.66 -4.89
C ARG A 168 15.27 1.33 -5.51
N LEU A 169 14.48 0.81 -6.43
CA LEU A 169 14.74 -0.51 -7.04
C LEU A 169 16.01 -0.54 -7.90
N GLN A 170 16.54 0.60 -8.32
CA GLN A 170 17.81 0.65 -9.06
C GLN A 170 19.00 0.06 -8.27
N GLU A 171 18.93 0.06 -6.93
CA GLU A 171 19.99 -0.43 -6.04
C GLU A 171 20.09 -1.98 -6.02
N TYR A 172 19.10 -2.71 -6.57
CA TYR A 172 18.97 -4.16 -6.44
C TYR A 172 19.22 -4.88 -7.77
N SER A 173 19.85 -6.03 -7.69
CA SER A 173 20.14 -6.90 -8.84
C SER A 173 18.91 -7.71 -9.25
N VAL A 174 18.10 -8.16 -8.27
CA VAL A 174 16.89 -8.95 -8.50
C VAL A 174 15.72 -8.36 -7.71
N ILE A 175 14.58 -8.22 -8.38
CA ILE A 175 13.36 -7.62 -7.86
C ILE A 175 12.23 -8.66 -7.91
N HIS A 176 11.69 -9.04 -6.77
CA HIS A 176 10.60 -9.99 -6.62
C HIS A 176 9.30 -9.24 -6.33
N CYS A 177 8.36 -9.21 -7.26
CA CYS A 177 7.10 -8.47 -7.15
C CYS A 177 6.01 -9.34 -6.54
N TYR A 178 5.60 -9.06 -5.30
CA TYR A 178 4.46 -9.64 -4.59
C TYR A 178 3.30 -8.64 -4.57
N LEU A 179 2.77 -8.28 -5.75
CA LEU A 179 1.72 -7.28 -5.88
C LEU A 179 0.33 -7.94 -5.97
N ASP A 180 -0.71 -7.12 -5.83
CA ASP A 180 -2.09 -7.62 -5.92
C ASP A 180 -2.38 -8.20 -7.30
N ASN A 181 -3.13 -9.29 -7.32
CA ASN A 181 -3.59 -9.92 -8.56
C ASN A 181 -4.80 -9.18 -9.17
N ASP A 182 -4.84 -7.85 -9.08
CA ASP A 182 -5.82 -7.02 -9.78
C ASP A 182 -5.15 -6.20 -10.89
N LEU A 183 -5.94 -5.43 -11.64
CA LEU A 183 -5.45 -4.67 -12.78
C LEU A 183 -4.38 -3.63 -12.38
N ALA A 184 -4.48 -3.06 -11.16
CA ALA A 184 -3.52 -2.06 -10.69
C ALA A 184 -2.18 -2.72 -10.34
N GLY A 185 -2.19 -3.85 -9.63
CA GLY A 185 -1.00 -4.63 -9.32
C GLY A 185 -0.30 -5.16 -10.57
N GLN A 186 -1.06 -5.72 -11.54
CA GLN A 186 -0.52 -6.20 -12.81
C GLN A 186 0.20 -5.09 -13.60
N ARG A 187 -0.45 -3.93 -13.77
CA ARG A 187 0.15 -2.76 -14.46
C ARG A 187 1.38 -2.24 -13.74
N THR A 188 1.39 -2.32 -12.41
CA THR A 188 2.54 -1.91 -11.61
C THR A 188 3.72 -2.86 -11.83
N THR A 189 3.48 -4.18 -11.82
CA THR A 189 4.50 -5.20 -12.14
C THR A 189 5.04 -5.01 -13.55
N GLU A 190 4.17 -4.83 -14.55
CA GLU A 190 4.58 -4.54 -15.95
C GLU A 190 5.45 -3.28 -16.04
N THR A 191 5.10 -2.22 -15.30
CA THR A 191 5.89 -0.97 -15.31
C THR A 191 7.27 -1.18 -14.71
N ILE A 192 7.36 -1.93 -13.59
CA ILE A 192 8.64 -2.26 -12.95
C ILE A 192 9.48 -3.13 -13.90
N ALA A 193 8.88 -4.15 -14.51
CA ALA A 193 9.55 -5.05 -15.46
C ALA A 193 10.06 -4.30 -16.69
N GLY A 194 9.28 -3.38 -17.25
CA GLY A 194 9.69 -2.56 -18.38
C GLY A 194 10.85 -1.61 -18.08
N MET A 195 11.03 -1.21 -16.80
CA MET A 195 12.16 -0.36 -16.39
C MET A 195 13.41 -1.15 -16.02
N TYR A 196 13.25 -2.37 -15.51
CA TYR A 196 14.33 -3.21 -14.98
C TYR A 196 14.36 -4.58 -15.68
N ASP A 197 14.37 -4.53 -17.01
CA ASP A 197 14.33 -5.73 -17.86
C ASP A 197 15.37 -6.79 -17.43
N GLY A 198 14.94 -8.04 -17.37
CA GLY A 198 15.73 -9.19 -16.96
C GLY A 198 16.03 -9.28 -15.45
N ARG A 199 15.59 -8.30 -14.62
CA ARG A 199 15.84 -8.31 -13.17
C ARG A 199 14.58 -8.54 -12.35
N VAL A 200 13.41 -8.63 -12.97
CA VAL A 200 12.11 -8.70 -12.28
C VAL A 200 11.52 -10.10 -12.38
N SER A 201 11.13 -10.64 -11.22
CA SER A 201 10.34 -11.86 -11.09
C SER A 201 8.95 -11.49 -10.56
N ASP A 202 7.90 -11.91 -11.26
CA ASP A 202 6.52 -11.77 -10.80
C ASP A 202 6.15 -12.99 -9.93
N GLU A 203 6.12 -12.78 -8.63
CA GLU A 203 5.80 -13.82 -7.65
C GLU A 203 4.28 -13.94 -7.38
N SER A 204 3.45 -13.08 -7.98
CA SER A 204 2.00 -13.12 -7.81
C SER A 204 1.36 -14.41 -8.37
N CYS A 205 2.06 -15.09 -9.26
CA CYS A 205 1.66 -16.40 -9.79
C CYS A 205 1.52 -17.47 -8.69
N HIS A 206 2.28 -17.38 -7.59
CA HIS A 206 2.20 -18.33 -6.47
C HIS A 206 0.89 -18.24 -5.68
N TYR A 207 0.16 -17.14 -5.81
CA TYR A 207 -1.15 -16.94 -5.20
C TYR A 207 -2.21 -16.45 -6.21
N ALA A 208 -2.13 -16.91 -7.46
CA ALA A 208 -2.98 -16.47 -8.58
C ALA A 208 -4.50 -16.65 -8.34
N GLU A 209 -4.91 -17.64 -7.51
CA GLU A 209 -6.31 -17.86 -7.15
C GLU A 209 -6.85 -16.87 -6.10
N TYR A 210 -5.99 -16.00 -5.56
CA TYR A 210 -6.28 -15.03 -4.50
C TYR A 210 -6.08 -13.61 -4.99
N LYS A 211 -6.76 -12.66 -4.35
CA LYS A 211 -6.61 -11.25 -4.71
C LYS A 211 -5.22 -10.72 -4.35
N ASP A 212 -4.80 -10.99 -3.14
CA ASP A 212 -3.56 -10.53 -2.56
C ASP A 212 -2.94 -11.62 -1.66
N LEU A 213 -1.74 -11.36 -1.16
CA LEU A 213 -1.01 -12.32 -0.34
C LEU A 213 -1.67 -12.54 1.03
N ASN A 214 -2.40 -11.55 1.55
CA ASN A 214 -3.14 -11.75 2.79
C ASN A 214 -4.38 -12.66 2.57
N ASP A 215 -5.06 -12.53 1.45
CA ASP A 215 -6.16 -13.45 1.12
C ASP A 215 -5.64 -14.88 0.87
N TYR A 216 -4.42 -15.05 0.32
CA TYR A 216 -3.73 -16.35 0.25
C TYR A 216 -3.50 -16.93 1.65
N LEU A 217 -2.86 -16.19 2.56
CA LEU A 217 -2.63 -16.60 3.94
C LEU A 217 -3.94 -17.04 4.64
N ARG A 218 -5.04 -16.37 4.35
CA ARG A 218 -6.38 -16.65 4.92
C ARG A 218 -7.13 -17.76 4.22
N GLY A 219 -6.62 -18.29 3.10
CA GLY A 219 -7.34 -19.26 2.26
C GLY A 219 -8.60 -18.69 1.60
N LYS A 220 -8.70 -17.36 1.46
CA LYS A 220 -9.89 -16.68 0.92
C LYS A 220 -9.72 -16.49 -0.60
N LYS A 221 -10.09 -17.50 -1.39
CA LYS A 221 -10.09 -17.43 -2.85
C LYS A 221 -11.06 -16.36 -3.39
N ARG A 222 -10.80 -15.95 -4.63
CA ARG A 222 -11.65 -15.01 -5.40
C ARG A 222 -13.03 -15.59 -5.67
#